data_21bc03b231e77ce0757903749eed86bc
#
_entry.id   21bc03b231e77ce0757903749eed86bc
#
_cell.length_a   1.000
_cell.length_b   1.000
_cell.length_c   1.000
_cell.angle_alpha   90.00
_cell.angle_beta   90.00
_cell.angle_gamma   90.00
#
_symmetry.space_group_name_H-M   'P 1'
#
loop_
_entity.id
_entity.type
_entity.pdbx_description
1 polymer ?
#
loop_
_entity_poly.entity_id
_entity_poly.type
_entity_poly.pdbx_seq_one_letter_code
_entity_poly.pdbx_strand_id
1 'polypeptide(L)'
;IRDDLAKAIKNTNLVEIYSKGTNEQFSVGYVIQQDEKFVLVQAVNVDGELDGLVVFRKASLARVISDTDYLKSMATIIALAKQRGYYDVWNTERLMNKLLKKQNKTKHSLLKTLLKQAFHHDQVIQLSGRIKKHGDSYAGFIHSEHKKYIEFNYVDMFDLAKRPQIAIRYAEIDEASFHSFETFNTTAVIESFMPGDFH
;
A
#
# COMPACT_ATOMS: atom_id res chain seq x y z
N ILE A 1 -11.72 16.60 -0.24
CA ILE A 1 -11.17 15.23 -0.12
C ILE A 1 -12.27 14.19 0.07
N ARG A 2 -13.17 14.32 1.07
CA ARG A 2 -14.20 13.29 1.32
C ARG A 2 -15.15 13.13 0.12
N ASP A 3 -15.60 14.21 -0.45
CA ASP A 3 -16.50 14.21 -1.61
C ASP A 3 -15.79 13.76 -2.88
N ASP A 4 -14.53 14.13 -3.07
CA ASP A 4 -13.70 13.71 -4.20
C ASP A 4 -13.46 12.20 -4.19
N LEU A 5 -13.14 11.63 -3.01
CA LEU A 5 -13.02 10.20 -2.82
C LEU A 5 -14.34 9.46 -3.09
N ALA A 6 -15.48 9.99 -2.62
CA ALA A 6 -16.78 9.40 -2.88
C ALA A 6 -17.15 9.40 -4.37
N LYS A 7 -16.84 10.49 -5.07
CA LYS A 7 -17.01 10.60 -6.53
C LYS A 7 -16.09 9.62 -7.28
N ALA A 8 -14.82 9.51 -6.86
CA ALA A 8 -13.84 8.59 -7.46
C ALA A 8 -14.30 7.14 -7.37
N ILE A 9 -14.79 6.71 -6.19
CA ILE A 9 -15.36 5.35 -6.00
C ILE A 9 -16.56 5.13 -6.94
N LYS A 10 -17.53 6.07 -6.95
CA LYS A 10 -18.76 5.95 -7.73
C LYS A 10 -18.48 5.82 -9.22
N ASN A 11 -17.52 6.58 -9.73
CA ASN A 11 -17.23 6.68 -11.16
C ASN A 11 -16.11 5.75 -11.60
N THR A 12 -15.44 5.06 -10.67
CA THR A 12 -14.25 4.22 -10.93
C THR A 12 -13.17 5.01 -11.70
N ASN A 13 -12.99 6.28 -11.33
CA ASN A 13 -12.04 7.16 -11.98
C ASN A 13 -10.62 6.94 -11.44
N LEU A 14 -9.64 7.05 -12.33
CA LEU A 14 -8.25 7.21 -11.97
C LEU A 14 -8.06 8.56 -11.28
N VAL A 15 -7.28 8.59 -10.20
CA VAL A 15 -7.03 9.80 -9.40
C VAL A 15 -5.55 9.97 -9.07
N GLU A 16 -5.15 11.23 -8.91
CA GLU A 16 -3.91 11.63 -8.28
C GLU A 16 -4.18 11.86 -6.79
N ILE A 17 -3.36 11.25 -5.93
CA ILE A 17 -3.46 11.35 -4.47
C ILE A 17 -2.20 11.99 -3.94
N TYR A 18 -2.33 13.17 -3.37
CA TYR A 18 -1.24 13.95 -2.80
C TYR A 18 -1.24 13.83 -1.28
N SER A 19 -0.11 13.43 -0.71
CA SER A 19 0.12 13.43 0.74
C SER A 19 0.69 14.76 1.22
N LYS A 20 0.44 15.12 2.47
CA LYS A 20 0.99 16.33 3.09
C LYS A 20 2.50 16.18 3.26
N GLY A 21 3.25 17.22 2.90
CA GLY A 21 4.72 17.26 3.10
C GLY A 21 5.55 16.55 2.03
N THR A 22 4.94 16.08 0.93
CA THR A 22 5.64 15.32 -0.13
C THR A 22 6.05 16.16 -1.35
N ASN A 23 6.24 17.47 -1.23
CA ASN A 23 6.75 18.34 -2.31
C ASN A 23 6.17 18.02 -3.69
N GLU A 24 4.84 17.98 -3.80
CA GLU A 24 4.09 17.69 -5.04
C GLU A 24 4.18 16.26 -5.58
N GLN A 25 4.86 15.36 -4.91
CA GLN A 25 4.78 13.94 -5.25
C GLN A 25 3.35 13.41 -5.01
N PHE A 26 2.90 12.54 -5.89
CA PHE A 26 1.57 11.94 -5.80
C PHE A 26 1.59 10.47 -6.23
N SER A 27 0.63 9.73 -5.72
CA SER A 27 0.32 8.38 -6.15
C SER A 27 -0.85 8.40 -7.13
N VAL A 28 -0.84 7.47 -8.09
CA VAL A 28 -1.93 7.28 -9.05
C VAL A 28 -2.64 5.97 -8.79
N GLY A 29 -3.95 5.95 -8.90
CA GLY A 29 -4.70 4.71 -8.75
C GLY A 29 -6.21 4.88 -8.77
N TYR A 30 -6.90 3.76 -8.55
CA TYR A 30 -8.35 3.70 -8.46
C TYR A 30 -8.77 3.59 -6.99
N VAL A 31 -9.67 4.46 -6.53
CA VAL A 31 -10.22 4.38 -5.18
C VAL A 31 -11.19 3.21 -5.11
N ILE A 32 -10.87 2.20 -4.29
CA ILE A 32 -11.67 0.97 -4.15
C ILE A 32 -12.70 1.11 -3.03
N GLN A 33 -12.26 1.59 -1.88
CA GLN A 33 -13.06 1.63 -0.67
C GLN A 33 -12.58 2.71 0.29
N GLN A 34 -13.43 3.16 1.20
CA GLN A 34 -13.06 4.04 2.29
C GLN A 34 -13.82 3.72 3.56
N ASP A 35 -13.20 3.97 4.72
CA ASP A 35 -13.86 4.06 6.02
C ASP A 35 -13.81 5.51 6.56
N GLU A 36 -14.11 5.70 7.82
CA GLU A 36 -14.05 7.03 8.45
C GLU A 36 -12.66 7.68 8.35
N LYS A 37 -11.58 6.89 8.55
CA LYS A 37 -10.20 7.38 8.72
C LYS A 37 -9.28 7.07 7.55
N PHE A 38 -9.59 6.06 6.75
CA PHE A 38 -8.72 5.52 5.72
C PHE A 38 -9.40 5.43 4.36
N VAL A 39 -8.60 5.44 3.33
CA VAL A 39 -9.00 5.14 1.95
C VAL A 39 -8.09 4.05 1.40
N LEU A 40 -8.67 3.10 0.68
CA LEU A 40 -7.99 2.02 -0.02
C LEU A 40 -7.94 2.32 -1.50
N VAL A 41 -6.76 2.24 -2.07
CA VAL A 41 -6.47 2.55 -3.48
C VAL A 41 -5.79 1.36 -4.12
N GLN A 42 -6.23 1.02 -5.31
CA GLN A 42 -5.51 0.14 -6.23
C GLN A 42 -4.49 1.01 -6.98
N ALA A 43 -3.23 0.90 -6.60
CA ALA A 43 -2.17 1.73 -7.13
C ALA A 43 -1.72 1.28 -8.53
N VAL A 44 -1.26 2.24 -9.30
CA VAL A 44 -0.66 2.04 -10.64
C VAL A 44 0.65 2.81 -10.68
N ASN A 45 1.72 2.19 -11.15
CA ASN A 45 3.02 2.84 -11.32
C ASN A 45 3.09 3.69 -12.62
N VAL A 46 4.21 4.38 -12.81
CA VAL A 46 4.42 5.28 -13.97
C VAL A 46 4.44 4.55 -15.32
N ASP A 47 4.70 3.26 -15.34
CA ASP A 47 4.73 2.40 -16.53
C ASP A 47 3.34 1.81 -16.85
N GLY A 48 2.32 2.16 -16.06
CA GLY A 48 0.94 1.70 -16.22
C GLY A 48 0.69 0.31 -15.66
N GLU A 49 1.60 -0.24 -14.88
CA GLU A 49 1.48 -1.54 -14.24
C GLU A 49 0.75 -1.42 -12.90
N LEU A 50 0.05 -2.48 -12.56
CA LEU A 50 -0.63 -2.59 -11.28
C LEU A 50 0.38 -2.74 -10.13
N ASP A 51 0.39 -1.80 -9.20
CA ASP A 51 1.35 -1.71 -8.08
C ASP A 51 0.69 -1.95 -6.71
N GLY A 52 -0.23 -2.88 -6.67
CA GLY A 52 -0.83 -3.38 -5.44
C GLY A 52 -1.93 -2.52 -4.84
N LEU A 53 -2.14 -2.68 -3.55
CA LEU A 53 -3.09 -1.92 -2.75
C LEU A 53 -2.36 -0.99 -1.79
N VAL A 54 -2.80 0.25 -1.73
CA VAL A 54 -2.30 1.24 -0.77
C VAL A 54 -3.44 1.76 0.10
N VAL A 55 -3.24 1.72 1.41
CA VAL A 55 -4.14 2.33 2.39
C VAL A 55 -3.55 3.65 2.83
N PHE A 56 -4.24 4.74 2.56
CA PHE A 56 -3.86 6.08 3.02
C PHE A 56 -4.72 6.50 4.21
N ARG A 57 -4.11 7.14 5.20
CA ARG A 57 -4.83 7.88 6.24
C ARG A 57 -5.38 9.17 5.64
N LYS A 58 -6.69 9.38 5.68
CA LYS A 58 -7.33 10.59 5.11
C LYS A 58 -6.79 11.89 5.69
N ALA A 59 -6.41 11.90 6.98
CA ALA A 59 -5.83 13.07 7.63
C ALA A 59 -4.43 13.45 7.12
N SER A 60 -3.69 12.51 6.52
CA SER A 60 -2.39 12.77 5.88
C SER A 60 -2.52 13.24 4.43
N LEU A 61 -3.69 13.15 3.82
CA LEU A 61 -3.90 13.61 2.46
C LEU A 61 -4.00 15.13 2.37
N ALA A 62 -3.35 15.70 1.36
CA ALA A 62 -3.45 17.12 1.02
C ALA A 62 -4.58 17.36 0.02
N ARG A 63 -4.65 16.57 -1.04
CA ARG A 63 -5.68 16.69 -2.10
C ARG A 63 -5.84 15.38 -2.87
N VAL A 64 -6.99 15.23 -3.51
CA VAL A 64 -7.30 14.14 -4.45
C VAL A 64 -7.86 14.81 -5.70
N ILE A 65 -7.28 14.55 -6.85
CA ILE A 65 -7.63 15.20 -8.11
C ILE A 65 -7.99 14.14 -9.14
N SER A 66 -8.99 14.40 -9.95
CA SER A 66 -9.38 13.61 -11.11
C SER A 66 -9.41 14.49 -12.36
N ASP A 67 -9.40 13.87 -13.54
CA ASP A 67 -9.55 14.55 -14.83
C ASP A 67 -8.43 15.57 -15.14
N THR A 68 -7.17 15.20 -14.83
CA THR A 68 -5.99 15.94 -15.28
C THR A 68 -5.47 15.39 -16.62
N ASP A 69 -4.67 16.18 -17.33
CA ASP A 69 -4.01 15.69 -18.55
C ASP A 69 -3.00 14.57 -18.26
N TYR A 70 -2.38 14.60 -17.09
CA TYR A 70 -1.52 13.50 -16.62
C TYR A 70 -2.33 12.20 -16.49
N LEU A 71 -3.51 12.23 -15.87
CA LEU A 71 -4.36 11.03 -15.73
C LEU A 71 -4.89 10.53 -17.09
N LYS A 72 -5.13 11.40 -18.07
CA LYS A 72 -5.48 11.00 -19.45
C LYS A 72 -4.30 10.25 -20.11
N SER A 73 -3.08 10.77 -19.92
CA SER A 73 -1.86 10.10 -20.38
C SER A 73 -1.67 8.74 -19.69
N MET A 74 -1.85 8.69 -18.36
CA MET A 74 -1.76 7.43 -17.60
C MET A 74 -2.82 6.41 -18.05
N ALA A 75 -4.04 6.83 -18.34
CA ALA A 75 -5.07 5.93 -18.88
C ALA A 75 -4.65 5.30 -20.21
N THR A 76 -3.96 6.05 -21.06
CA THR A 76 -3.40 5.54 -22.33
C THR A 76 -2.28 4.53 -22.07
N ILE A 77 -1.37 4.83 -21.13
CA ILE A 77 -0.26 3.93 -20.75
C ILE A 77 -0.82 2.62 -20.15
N ILE A 78 -1.80 2.71 -19.27
CA ILE A 78 -2.50 1.53 -18.68
C ILE A 78 -3.15 0.68 -19.79
N ALA A 79 -3.81 1.32 -20.76
CA ALA A 79 -4.41 0.61 -21.88
C ALA A 79 -3.36 -0.14 -22.69
N LEU A 80 -2.21 0.48 -22.96
CA LEU A 80 -1.08 -0.15 -23.62
C LEU A 80 -0.53 -1.32 -22.80
N ALA A 81 -0.35 -1.14 -21.50
CA ALA A 81 0.13 -2.20 -20.60
C ALA A 81 -0.79 -3.43 -20.63
N LYS A 82 -2.11 -3.20 -20.61
CA LYS A 82 -3.13 -4.26 -20.75
C LYS A 82 -3.05 -4.95 -22.10
N GLN A 83 -2.95 -4.18 -23.19
CA GLN A 83 -2.84 -4.71 -24.56
C GLN A 83 -1.58 -5.57 -24.74
N ARG A 84 -0.47 -5.16 -24.14
CA ARG A 84 0.83 -5.83 -24.22
C ARG A 84 1.02 -6.95 -23.20
N GLY A 85 0.10 -7.11 -22.25
CA GLY A 85 0.10 -8.20 -21.28
C GLY A 85 1.03 -7.98 -20.07
N TYR A 86 1.52 -6.75 -19.84
CA TYR A 86 2.38 -6.45 -18.68
C TYR A 86 1.69 -5.61 -17.59
N TYR A 87 0.38 -5.39 -17.67
CA TYR A 87 -0.37 -4.64 -16.67
C TYR A 87 -0.31 -5.26 -15.26
N ASP A 88 -0.36 -6.59 -15.17
CA ASP A 88 -0.38 -7.34 -13.89
C ASP A 88 0.60 -8.53 -13.93
N VAL A 89 1.89 -8.23 -14.04
CA VAL A 89 2.96 -9.24 -14.15
C VAL A 89 3.12 -10.10 -12.89
N TRP A 90 2.68 -9.59 -11.73
CA TRP A 90 2.77 -10.27 -10.44
C TRP A 90 1.48 -10.99 -10.04
N ASN A 91 0.45 -10.99 -10.91
CA ASN A 91 -0.87 -11.55 -10.59
C ASN A 91 -1.50 -10.91 -9.34
N THR A 92 -1.23 -9.62 -9.17
CA THR A 92 -1.58 -8.78 -8.03
C THR A 92 -3.10 -8.65 -7.89
N GLU A 93 -3.83 -8.54 -9.02
CA GLU A 93 -5.29 -8.44 -9.01
C GLU A 93 -5.95 -9.64 -8.33
N ARG A 94 -5.44 -10.86 -8.56
CA ARG A 94 -5.91 -12.07 -7.88
C ARG A 94 -5.65 -12.02 -6.37
N LEU A 95 -4.48 -11.55 -5.95
CA LEU A 95 -4.10 -11.42 -4.55
C LEU A 95 -4.96 -10.36 -3.85
N MET A 96 -5.15 -9.21 -4.48
CA MET A 96 -6.02 -8.14 -3.98
C MET A 96 -7.47 -8.59 -3.81
N ASN A 97 -8.02 -9.32 -4.78
CA ASN A 97 -9.38 -9.84 -4.71
C ASN A 97 -9.58 -10.78 -3.53
N LYS A 98 -8.56 -11.57 -3.15
CA LYS A 98 -8.62 -12.41 -1.93
C LYS A 98 -8.66 -11.56 -0.65
N LEU A 99 -7.86 -10.48 -0.59
CA LEU A 99 -7.86 -9.55 0.54
C LEU A 99 -9.21 -8.86 0.70
N LEU A 100 -9.75 -8.31 -0.38
CA LEU A 100 -11.01 -7.56 -0.38
C LEU A 100 -12.22 -8.43 0.00
N LYS A 101 -12.29 -9.69 -0.44
CA LYS A 101 -13.36 -10.62 -0.05
C LYS A 101 -13.42 -10.86 1.47
N LYS A 102 -12.29 -10.89 2.14
CA LYS A 102 -12.24 -11.06 3.62
C LYS A 102 -12.63 -9.77 4.34
N GLN A 103 -12.30 -8.61 3.79
CA GLN A 103 -12.54 -7.32 4.42
C GLN A 103 -14.02 -6.94 4.53
N ASN A 104 -14.81 -7.20 3.50
CA ASN A 104 -16.25 -6.86 3.48
C ASN A 104 -17.08 -7.53 4.59
N LYS A 105 -16.49 -8.47 5.34
CA LYS A 105 -17.12 -9.19 6.45
C LYS A 105 -16.79 -8.61 7.84
N THR A 106 -15.93 -7.60 7.94
CA THR A 106 -15.46 -7.09 9.24
C THR A 106 -15.92 -5.66 9.52
N LYS A 107 -16.29 -5.39 10.79
CA LYS A 107 -16.60 -4.03 11.30
C LYS A 107 -15.35 -3.23 11.72
N HIS A 108 -14.15 -3.75 11.46
CA HIS A 108 -12.89 -3.09 11.84
C HIS A 108 -12.45 -2.08 10.79
N SER A 109 -11.55 -1.16 11.18
CA SER A 109 -10.98 -0.19 10.24
C SER A 109 -10.20 -0.89 9.13
N LEU A 110 -10.21 -0.28 7.92
CA LEU A 110 -9.50 -0.73 6.74
C LEU A 110 -8.06 -1.13 7.05
N LEU A 111 -7.30 -0.21 7.64
CA LEU A 111 -5.90 -0.44 7.99
C LEU A 111 -5.73 -1.67 8.88
N LYS A 112 -6.46 -1.75 10.01
CA LYS A 112 -6.31 -2.87 10.95
C LYS A 112 -6.68 -4.21 10.34
N THR A 113 -7.71 -4.25 9.51
CA THR A 113 -8.13 -5.48 8.84
C THR A 113 -7.05 -5.99 7.90
N LEU A 114 -6.45 -5.11 7.11
CA LEU A 114 -5.40 -5.50 6.16
C LEU A 114 -4.09 -5.85 6.87
N LEU A 115 -3.69 -5.11 7.90
CA LEU A 115 -2.51 -5.46 8.72
C LEU A 115 -2.68 -6.82 9.40
N LYS A 116 -3.86 -7.11 9.96
CA LYS A 116 -4.15 -8.41 10.55
C LYS A 116 -4.09 -9.55 9.52
N GLN A 117 -4.55 -9.32 8.30
CA GLN A 117 -4.42 -10.31 7.23
C GLN A 117 -2.95 -10.53 6.83
N ALA A 118 -2.16 -9.43 6.72
CA ALA A 118 -0.74 -9.52 6.45
C ALA A 118 0.00 -10.31 7.54
N PHE A 119 -0.31 -10.06 8.81
CA PHE A 119 0.24 -10.81 9.95
C PHE A 119 -0.07 -12.31 9.88
N HIS A 120 -1.33 -12.69 9.63
CA HIS A 120 -1.72 -14.11 9.56
C HIS A 120 -1.20 -14.87 8.33
N HIS A 121 -0.63 -14.20 7.37
CA HIS A 121 -0.10 -14.78 6.14
C HIS A 121 1.39 -14.51 5.96
N ASP A 122 2.07 -14.03 7.01
CA ASP A 122 3.50 -13.65 6.99
C ASP A 122 3.87 -12.80 5.76
N GLN A 123 2.93 -11.92 5.40
CA GLN A 123 3.05 -11.10 4.19
C GLN A 123 3.98 -9.93 4.42
N VAL A 124 4.92 -9.74 3.50
CA VAL A 124 5.72 -8.51 3.44
C VAL A 124 4.82 -7.35 3.04
N ILE A 125 4.93 -6.27 3.79
CA ILE A 125 4.21 -5.00 3.57
C ILE A 125 5.19 -3.84 3.68
N GLN A 126 4.82 -2.69 3.14
CA GLN A 126 5.56 -1.45 3.32
C GLN A 126 4.71 -0.49 4.16
N LEU A 127 5.33 0.14 5.15
CA LEU A 127 4.69 1.10 6.04
C LEU A 127 5.42 2.43 5.99
N SER A 128 4.67 3.54 5.90
CA SER A 128 5.21 4.88 5.99
C SER A 128 4.34 5.80 6.84
N GLY A 129 4.91 6.93 7.26
CA GLY A 129 4.22 7.93 8.05
C GLY A 129 5.10 8.55 9.13
N ARG A 130 4.50 8.91 10.27
CA ARG A 130 5.18 9.57 11.38
C ARG A 130 5.97 8.60 12.25
N ILE A 131 6.56 7.59 11.64
CA ILE A 131 7.34 6.54 12.28
C ILE A 131 8.73 7.11 12.57
N LYS A 132 9.00 7.36 13.85
CA LYS A 132 10.28 7.98 14.25
C LYS A 132 11.39 6.94 14.25
N LYS A 133 12.37 7.07 13.42
CA LYS A 133 13.80 6.81 13.68
C LYS A 133 14.73 6.70 12.47
N HIS A 134 14.34 6.21 11.31
CA HIS A 134 15.31 5.92 10.23
C HIS A 134 14.76 6.11 8.80
N GLY A 135 13.98 7.12 8.57
CA GLY A 135 13.37 7.36 7.26
C GLY A 135 11.85 7.19 7.30
N ASP A 136 11.20 7.56 6.23
CA ASP A 136 9.75 7.67 6.18
C ASP A 136 9.04 6.37 5.80
N SER A 137 9.79 5.31 5.41
CA SER A 137 9.22 4.06 4.89
C SER A 137 10.03 2.83 5.31
N TYR A 138 9.33 1.75 5.66
CA TYR A 138 9.88 0.47 6.09
C TYR A 138 9.20 -0.67 5.36
N ALA A 139 9.95 -1.53 4.67
CA ALA A 139 9.46 -2.76 4.07
C ALA A 139 9.87 -3.97 4.91
N GLY A 140 8.93 -4.87 5.20
CA GLY A 140 9.14 -6.03 6.06
C GLY A 140 7.84 -6.71 6.45
N PHE A 141 7.81 -7.38 7.59
CA PHE A 141 6.65 -8.14 8.05
C PHE A 141 6.33 -7.89 9.52
N ILE A 142 5.08 -8.13 9.90
CA ILE A 142 4.62 -7.96 11.28
C ILE A 142 5.07 -9.18 12.10
N HIS A 143 5.86 -8.94 13.14
CA HIS A 143 6.30 -9.96 14.08
C HIS A 143 5.22 -10.26 15.13
N SER A 144 4.59 -9.23 15.67
CA SER A 144 3.51 -9.39 16.64
C SER A 144 2.48 -8.25 16.55
N GLU A 145 1.23 -8.54 16.93
CA GLU A 145 0.12 -7.60 16.91
C GLU A 145 -0.35 -7.30 18.34
N HIS A 146 -0.42 -6.02 18.70
CA HIS A 146 -0.90 -5.51 19.98
C HIS A 146 -2.09 -4.56 19.81
N LYS A 147 -2.78 -4.24 20.90
CA LYS A 147 -3.97 -3.37 20.88
C LYS A 147 -3.73 -1.99 20.23
N LYS A 148 -2.55 -1.38 20.43
CA LYS A 148 -2.22 0.00 20.02
C LYS A 148 -1.06 0.08 19.01
N TYR A 149 -0.27 -0.95 18.84
CA TYR A 149 0.93 -0.98 18.01
C TYR A 149 1.17 -2.38 17.45
N ILE A 150 2.07 -2.47 16.51
CA ILE A 150 2.65 -3.71 16.00
C ILE A 150 4.15 -3.73 16.26
N GLU A 151 4.75 -4.88 16.44
CA GLU A 151 6.17 -5.09 16.32
C GLU A 151 6.46 -5.49 14.87
N PHE A 152 7.37 -4.77 14.24
CA PHE A 152 7.62 -4.86 12.82
C PHE A 152 9.09 -5.16 12.56
N ASN A 153 9.36 -6.27 11.91
CA ASN A 153 10.68 -6.64 11.41
C ASN A 153 10.84 -6.07 10.02
N TYR A 154 11.80 -5.17 9.83
CA TYR A 154 12.05 -4.58 8.52
C TYR A 154 13.40 -5.01 7.94
N VAL A 155 13.53 -4.95 6.63
CA VAL A 155 14.75 -5.32 5.91
C VAL A 155 15.60 -4.07 5.72
N ASP A 156 16.86 -4.12 6.18
CA ASP A 156 17.87 -3.14 5.80
C ASP A 156 18.59 -3.65 4.54
N MET A 157 18.23 -3.10 3.38
CA MET A 157 18.81 -3.52 2.09
C MET A 157 20.33 -3.28 1.99
N PHE A 158 20.90 -2.46 2.87
CA PHE A 158 22.34 -2.16 2.91
C PHE A 158 23.10 -3.04 3.92
N ASP A 159 22.37 -3.74 4.81
CA ASP A 159 22.97 -4.64 5.81
C ASP A 159 22.01 -5.82 6.11
N LEU A 160 22.04 -6.82 5.24
CA LEU A 160 21.17 -8.00 5.33
C LEU A 160 21.47 -8.91 6.54
N ALA A 161 22.58 -8.71 7.25
CA ALA A 161 22.86 -9.42 8.48
C ALA A 161 22.07 -8.89 9.67
N LYS A 162 21.64 -7.62 9.62
CA LYS A 162 20.79 -7.04 10.65
C LYS A 162 19.37 -7.60 10.57
N ARG A 163 18.77 -7.73 11.74
CA ARG A 163 17.34 -8.08 11.92
C ARG A 163 16.66 -6.99 12.76
N PRO A 164 16.52 -5.78 12.19
CA PRO A 164 15.98 -4.67 12.95
C PRO A 164 14.49 -4.87 13.21
N GLN A 165 14.08 -4.61 14.45
CA GLN A 165 12.69 -4.64 14.88
C GLN A 165 12.30 -3.29 15.46
N ILE A 166 11.12 -2.80 15.13
CA ILE A 166 10.58 -1.55 15.66
C ILE A 166 9.13 -1.72 16.10
N ALA A 167 8.74 -1.01 17.16
CA ALA A 167 7.34 -0.89 17.55
C ALA A 167 6.71 0.32 16.83
N ILE A 168 5.68 0.06 16.02
CA ILE A 168 4.97 1.07 15.24
C ILE A 168 3.54 1.19 15.76
N ARG A 169 3.15 2.38 16.24
CA ARG A 169 1.77 2.61 16.67
C ARG A 169 0.86 2.73 15.45
N TYR A 170 -0.35 2.18 15.51
CA TYR A 170 -1.34 2.36 14.44
C TYR A 170 -1.62 3.83 14.12
N ALA A 171 -1.49 4.72 15.11
CA ALA A 171 -1.66 6.16 14.93
C ALA A 171 -0.54 6.83 14.11
N GLU A 172 0.62 6.20 14.00
CA GLU A 172 1.80 6.71 13.29
C GLU A 172 1.84 6.28 11.82
N ILE A 173 1.05 5.26 11.44
CA ILE A 173 0.97 4.77 10.07
C ILE A 173 0.08 5.71 9.27
N ASP A 174 0.63 6.41 8.32
CA ASP A 174 -0.11 7.26 7.40
C ASP A 174 -0.37 6.57 6.05
N GLU A 175 0.49 5.59 5.70
CA GLU A 175 0.36 4.78 4.49
C GLU A 175 0.80 3.34 4.76
N ALA A 176 0.12 2.38 4.13
CA ALA A 176 0.50 0.96 4.12
C ALA A 176 0.27 0.37 2.74
N SER A 177 1.30 -0.23 2.15
CA SER A 177 1.26 -0.85 0.82
C SER A 177 1.32 -2.38 0.92
N PHE A 178 0.52 -3.04 0.09
CA PHE A 178 0.34 -4.49 0.04
C PHE A 178 0.45 -4.97 -1.40
N HIS A 179 1.21 -6.02 -1.67
CA HIS A 179 1.39 -6.59 -3.01
C HIS A 179 1.90 -5.57 -4.04
N SER A 180 2.74 -4.62 -3.61
CA SER A 180 3.45 -3.67 -4.47
C SER A 180 4.76 -4.26 -4.97
N PHE A 181 5.37 -3.63 -5.97
CA PHE A 181 6.71 -3.99 -6.45
C PHE A 181 7.73 -4.02 -5.32
N GLU A 182 7.72 -3.03 -4.44
CA GLU A 182 8.61 -2.97 -3.28
C GLU A 182 8.42 -4.18 -2.35
N THR A 183 7.18 -4.59 -2.09
CA THR A 183 6.92 -5.75 -1.23
C THR A 183 7.32 -7.07 -1.88
N PHE A 184 7.17 -7.22 -3.19
CA PHE A 184 7.65 -8.40 -3.92
C PHE A 184 9.18 -8.47 -3.94
N ASN A 185 9.86 -7.36 -4.22
CA ASN A 185 11.31 -7.29 -4.20
C ASN A 185 11.86 -7.61 -2.80
N THR A 186 11.27 -7.03 -1.75
CA THR A 186 11.65 -7.32 -0.36
C THR A 186 11.41 -8.78 -0.01
N THR A 187 10.30 -9.38 -0.44
CA THR A 187 10.03 -10.82 -0.26
C THR A 187 11.13 -11.66 -0.90
N ALA A 188 11.50 -11.38 -2.15
CA ALA A 188 12.56 -12.11 -2.84
C ALA A 188 13.91 -12.01 -2.13
N VAL A 189 14.24 -10.85 -1.55
CA VAL A 189 15.47 -10.67 -0.75
C VAL A 189 15.40 -11.51 0.52
N ILE A 190 14.28 -11.50 1.24
CA ILE A 190 14.11 -12.29 2.46
C ILE A 190 14.25 -13.79 2.13
N GLU A 191 13.55 -14.30 1.13
CA GLU A 191 13.61 -15.70 0.71
C GLU A 191 15.02 -16.13 0.29
N SER A 192 15.78 -15.24 -0.34
CA SER A 192 17.13 -15.56 -0.84
C SER A 192 18.21 -15.50 0.23
N PHE A 193 18.13 -14.56 1.17
CA PHE A 193 19.21 -14.24 2.11
C PHE A 193 18.83 -14.45 3.58
N MET A 194 17.56 -14.67 3.87
CA MET A 194 17.02 -14.80 5.23
C MET A 194 16.07 -16.00 5.35
N PRO A 195 16.43 -17.19 4.80
CA PRO A 195 15.54 -18.35 4.87
C PRO A 195 15.32 -18.74 6.34
N GLY A 196 14.05 -18.73 6.79
CA GLY A 196 13.67 -19.05 8.18
C GLY A 196 13.21 -17.86 9.02
N ASP A 197 13.25 -16.63 8.51
CA ASP A 197 12.75 -15.45 9.21
C ASP A 197 11.20 -15.28 9.09
N PHE A 198 10.58 -16.05 8.21
CA PHE A 198 9.13 -16.18 8.11
C PHE A 198 8.64 -17.29 9.04
N HIS A 199 8.08 -16.94 10.20
CA HIS A 199 7.21 -17.80 11.02
C HIS A 199 6.40 -16.97 11.99
#